data_3d95625dfb75930d3c31aee0dc6985bc
#
_entry.id   3d95625dfb75930d3c31aee0dc6985bc
#
_cell.length_a   1.000
_cell.length_b   1.000
_cell.length_c   1.000
_cell.angle_alpha   90.00
_cell.angle_beta   90.00
_cell.angle_gamma   90.00
#
_symmetry.space_group_name_H-M   'P 1'
#
loop_
_entity.id
_entity.type
_entity.pdbx_description
1 polymer ?
#
loop_
_entity_poly.entity_id
_entity_poly.type
_entity_poly.pdbx_seq_one_letter_code
_entity_poly.pdbx_strand_id
1 'polypeptide(L)'
;MIPAPRSLLVTLTIALALASRVFALEATPDERKLFIEGAKLWPVYCAQCHNARPGSQFSPAQWDAITMHMRTQSIIPTKNMRAIKEFLQQAR
;
A
#
# COMPACT_ATOMS: atom_id res chain seq x y z
N MET A 1 19.32 -31.52 37.07
CA MET A 1 19.08 -30.63 35.96
C MET A 1 17.86 -31.14 35.20
N ILE A 2 16.76 -30.41 35.22
CA ILE A 2 15.52 -30.82 34.55
C ILE A 2 15.58 -30.20 33.15
N PRO A 3 15.60 -31.02 32.07
CA PRO A 3 15.57 -30.46 30.72
C PRO A 3 14.24 -29.74 30.45
N ALA A 4 14.30 -28.62 29.77
CA ALA A 4 13.09 -27.89 29.36
C ALA A 4 12.18 -28.81 28.51
N PRO A 5 10.88 -28.89 28.76
CA PRO A 5 9.99 -29.73 27.99
C PRO A 5 9.99 -29.30 26.52
N ARG A 6 10.09 -30.27 25.62
CA ARG A 6 10.13 -30.02 24.16
C ARG A 6 8.91 -29.22 23.68
N SER A 7 7.79 -29.34 24.38
CA SER A 7 6.57 -28.58 24.09
C SER A 7 6.72 -27.07 24.25
N LEU A 8 7.52 -26.61 25.21
CA LEU A 8 7.79 -25.18 25.42
C LEU A 8 8.61 -24.57 24.28
N LEU A 9 9.59 -25.32 23.74
CA LEU A 9 10.40 -24.86 22.60
C LEU A 9 9.58 -24.76 21.33
N VAL A 10 8.67 -25.70 21.08
CA VAL A 10 7.78 -25.69 19.90
C VAL A 10 6.79 -24.53 19.96
N THR A 11 6.20 -24.27 21.11
CA THR A 11 5.26 -23.14 21.27
C THR A 11 5.95 -21.79 21.09
N LEU A 12 7.16 -21.65 21.59
CA LEU A 12 7.94 -20.41 21.44
C LEU A 12 8.30 -20.14 19.97
N THR A 13 8.71 -21.17 19.22
CA THR A 13 9.05 -21.01 17.79
C THR A 13 7.82 -20.65 16.95
N ILE A 14 6.66 -21.22 17.22
CA ILE A 14 5.41 -20.88 16.51
C ILE A 14 5.00 -19.44 16.80
N ALA A 15 5.09 -18.98 18.06
CA ALA A 15 4.75 -17.61 18.43
C ALA A 15 5.67 -16.59 17.73
N LEU A 16 6.95 -16.86 17.63
CA LEU A 16 7.92 -16.00 16.91
C LEU A 16 7.64 -15.95 15.41
N ALA A 17 7.28 -17.08 14.80
CA ALA A 17 6.95 -17.14 13.37
C ALA A 17 5.68 -16.34 13.06
N LEU A 18 4.65 -16.40 13.91
CA LEU A 18 3.41 -15.62 13.76
C LEU A 18 3.65 -14.13 13.94
N ALA A 19 4.46 -13.72 14.93
CA ALA A 19 4.82 -12.33 15.13
C ALA A 19 5.57 -11.75 13.93
N SER A 20 6.47 -12.51 13.30
CA SER A 20 7.19 -12.08 12.09
C SER A 20 6.24 -11.88 10.90
N ARG A 21 5.22 -12.72 10.75
CA ARG A 21 4.21 -12.58 9.68
C ARG A 21 3.34 -11.34 9.86
N VAL A 22 2.90 -11.04 11.07
CA VAL A 22 2.13 -9.83 11.38
C VAL A 22 2.94 -8.58 11.05
N PHE A 23 4.23 -8.58 11.37
CA PHE A 23 5.13 -7.47 11.07
C PHE A 23 5.32 -7.26 9.56
N ALA A 24 5.36 -8.32 8.77
CA ALA A 24 5.50 -8.26 7.31
C ALA A 24 4.24 -7.72 6.59
N LEU A 25 3.07 -7.76 7.24
CA LEU A 25 1.82 -7.24 6.66
C LEU A 25 1.63 -5.74 6.89
N GLU A 26 2.41 -5.11 7.75
CA GLU A 26 2.36 -3.67 7.98
C GLU A 26 3.06 -2.91 6.86
N ALA A 27 2.46 -1.79 6.44
CA ALA A 27 3.05 -0.90 5.45
C ALA A 27 4.38 -0.33 5.96
N THR A 28 5.39 -0.25 5.07
CA THR A 28 6.67 0.39 5.40
C THR A 28 6.48 1.90 5.60
N PRO A 29 7.43 2.59 6.29
CA PRO A 29 7.38 4.05 6.42
C PRO A 29 7.34 4.77 5.07
N ASP A 30 8.04 4.27 4.05
CA ASP A 30 8.04 4.85 2.71
C ASP A 30 6.68 4.68 2.01
N GLU A 31 6.05 3.52 2.13
CA GLU A 31 4.71 3.27 1.61
C GLU A 31 3.67 4.18 2.27
N ARG A 32 3.75 4.37 3.58
CA ARG A 32 2.86 5.28 4.30
C ARG A 32 3.04 6.72 3.85
N LYS A 33 4.28 7.16 3.64
CA LYS A 33 4.57 8.50 3.14
C LYS A 33 4.00 8.70 1.73
N LEU A 34 4.19 7.75 0.84
CA LEU A 34 3.61 7.77 -0.50
C LEU A 34 2.08 7.82 -0.46
N PHE A 35 1.46 7.04 0.41
CA PHE A 35 0.01 7.05 0.59
C PHE A 35 -0.50 8.44 1.01
N ILE A 36 0.14 9.06 1.99
CA ILE A 36 -0.25 10.39 2.48
C ILE A 36 -0.06 11.45 1.40
N GLU A 37 1.05 11.42 0.68
CA GLU A 37 1.27 12.33 -0.45
C GLU A 37 0.24 12.12 -1.56
N GLY A 38 -0.05 10.88 -1.90
CA GLY A 38 -1.07 10.53 -2.89
C GLY A 38 -2.46 11.04 -2.51
N ALA A 39 -2.82 10.92 -1.24
CA ALA A 39 -4.09 11.44 -0.73
C ALA A 39 -4.22 12.96 -0.91
N LYS A 40 -3.13 13.69 -0.79
CA LYS A 40 -3.11 15.15 -1.02
C LYS A 40 -3.15 15.51 -2.50
N LEU A 41 -2.48 14.74 -3.34
CA LEU A 41 -2.35 15.02 -4.77
C LEU A 41 -3.55 14.53 -5.59
N TRP A 42 -4.22 13.49 -5.15
CA TRP A 42 -5.35 12.88 -5.85
C TRP A 42 -6.45 13.89 -6.21
N PRO A 43 -7.00 14.68 -5.28
CA PRO A 43 -8.05 15.64 -5.64
C PRO A 43 -7.52 16.77 -6.54
N VAL A 44 -6.23 17.10 -6.45
CA VAL A 44 -5.63 18.17 -7.26
C VAL A 44 -5.53 17.76 -8.72
N TYR A 45 -4.95 16.59 -9.01
CA TYR A 45 -4.69 16.15 -10.37
C TYR A 45 -5.87 15.42 -11.01
N CYS A 46 -6.55 14.55 -10.27
CA CYS A 46 -7.60 13.70 -10.84
C CYS A 46 -8.93 14.42 -11.07
N ALA A 47 -9.15 15.54 -10.41
CA ALA A 47 -10.37 16.33 -10.58
C ALA A 47 -10.30 17.39 -11.70
N GLN A 48 -9.16 17.52 -12.38
CA GLN A 48 -8.96 18.55 -13.42
C GLN A 48 -9.77 18.30 -14.68
N CYS A 49 -9.93 17.06 -15.11
CA CYS A 49 -10.60 16.68 -16.36
C CYS A 49 -12.00 16.09 -16.12
N HIS A 50 -12.20 15.41 -15.01
CA HIS A 50 -13.45 14.80 -14.60
C HIS A 50 -13.46 14.60 -13.09
N ASN A 51 -14.58 14.11 -12.53
CA ASN A 51 -14.64 13.81 -11.10
C ASN A 51 -13.62 12.75 -10.71
N ALA A 52 -12.90 12.99 -9.62
CA ALA A 52 -11.94 12.03 -9.09
C ALA A 52 -12.65 10.73 -8.67
N ARG A 53 -12.08 9.59 -9.05
CA ARG A 53 -12.63 8.27 -8.74
C ARG A 53 -12.05 7.74 -7.44
N PRO A 54 -12.88 7.18 -6.53
CA PRO A 54 -12.36 6.59 -5.29
C PRO A 54 -11.56 5.32 -5.57
N GLY A 55 -10.58 5.03 -4.70
CA GLY A 55 -9.71 3.86 -4.84
C GLY A 55 -10.47 2.53 -4.88
N SER A 56 -11.59 2.44 -4.17
CA SER A 56 -12.45 1.25 -4.12
C SER A 56 -13.14 0.90 -5.44
N GLN A 57 -13.16 1.83 -6.42
CA GLN A 57 -13.86 1.60 -7.69
C GLN A 57 -13.16 0.57 -8.57
N PHE A 58 -11.84 0.45 -8.45
CA PHE A 58 -11.02 -0.46 -9.25
C PHE A 58 -10.11 -1.29 -8.37
N SER A 59 -9.65 -2.44 -8.87
CA SER A 59 -8.67 -3.27 -8.18
C SER A 59 -7.27 -2.63 -8.22
N PRO A 60 -6.33 -3.02 -7.32
CA PRO A 60 -4.96 -2.53 -7.40
C PRO A 60 -4.28 -2.75 -8.75
N ALA A 61 -4.52 -3.90 -9.40
CA ALA A 61 -3.98 -4.18 -10.73
C ALA A 61 -4.57 -3.27 -11.81
N GLN A 62 -5.87 -2.96 -11.73
CA GLN A 62 -6.52 -2.00 -12.62
C GLN A 62 -5.96 -0.59 -12.42
N TRP A 63 -5.69 -0.20 -11.19
CA TRP A 63 -5.07 1.09 -10.90
C TRP A 63 -3.67 1.23 -11.49
N ASP A 64 -2.89 0.15 -11.58
CA ASP A 64 -1.61 0.17 -12.28
C ASP A 64 -1.77 0.62 -13.74
N ALA A 65 -2.70 0.01 -14.47
CA ALA A 65 -2.94 0.34 -15.86
C ALA A 65 -3.56 1.75 -16.03
N ILE A 66 -4.53 2.09 -15.18
CA ILE A 66 -5.24 3.37 -15.24
C ILE A 66 -4.28 4.53 -14.96
N THR A 67 -3.46 4.44 -13.93
CA THR A 67 -2.52 5.52 -13.58
C THR A 67 -1.42 5.67 -14.62
N MET A 68 -0.96 4.60 -15.23
CA MET A 68 -0.02 4.67 -16.34
C MET A 68 -0.64 5.39 -17.54
N HIS A 69 -1.88 5.08 -17.89
CA HIS A 69 -2.61 5.76 -18.94
C HIS A 69 -2.82 7.24 -18.63
N MET A 70 -3.25 7.56 -17.42
CA MET A 70 -3.47 8.95 -16.99
C MET A 70 -2.18 9.76 -17.00
N ARG A 71 -1.06 9.15 -16.67
CA ARG A 71 0.25 9.80 -16.76
C ARG A 71 0.60 10.21 -18.19
N THR A 72 0.22 9.43 -19.19
CA THR A 72 0.47 9.77 -20.60
C THR A 72 -0.50 10.82 -21.16
N GLN A 73 -1.73 10.91 -20.60
CA GLN A 73 -2.74 11.85 -21.04
C GLN A 73 -2.66 13.21 -20.34
N SER A 74 -2.05 13.27 -19.18
CA SER A 74 -1.92 14.50 -18.38
C SER A 74 -0.47 14.70 -17.96
N ILE A 75 -0.06 15.98 -17.81
CA ILE A 75 1.30 16.32 -17.40
C ILE A 75 1.41 16.17 -15.87
N ILE A 76 1.48 14.94 -15.41
CA ILE A 76 1.70 14.64 -14.00
C ILE A 76 3.11 14.11 -13.82
N PRO A 77 3.95 14.73 -12.97
CA PRO A 77 5.29 14.22 -12.71
C PRO A 77 5.25 12.77 -12.20
N THR A 78 6.22 11.97 -12.64
CA THR A 78 6.30 10.54 -12.26
C THR A 78 6.24 10.31 -10.75
N LYS A 79 6.92 11.14 -9.97
CA LYS A 79 6.90 11.09 -8.51
C LYS A 79 5.49 11.26 -7.95
N ASN A 80 4.75 12.23 -8.47
CA ASN A 80 3.38 12.51 -8.02
C ASN A 80 2.42 11.41 -8.44
N MET A 81 2.56 10.87 -9.65
CA MET A 81 1.74 9.75 -10.10
C MET A 81 1.99 8.48 -9.29
N ARG A 82 3.22 8.23 -8.88
CA ARG A 82 3.54 7.10 -7.98
C ARG A 82 2.82 7.23 -6.64
N ALA A 83 2.80 8.41 -6.06
CA ALA A 83 2.12 8.68 -4.81
C ALA A 83 0.59 8.52 -4.95
N ILE A 84 0.01 9.07 -6.01
CA ILE A 84 -1.42 8.92 -6.32
C ILE A 84 -1.80 7.45 -6.51
N LYS A 85 -1.00 6.69 -7.24
CA LYS A 85 -1.22 5.26 -7.45
C LYS A 85 -1.22 4.50 -6.13
N GLU A 86 -0.24 4.73 -5.26
CA GLU A 86 -0.17 4.09 -3.95
C GLU A 86 -1.43 4.40 -3.11
N PHE A 87 -1.85 5.66 -3.10
CA PHE A 87 -3.09 6.05 -2.42
C PHE A 87 -4.31 5.29 -2.96
N LEU A 88 -4.50 5.26 -4.28
CA LEU A 88 -5.66 4.61 -4.90
C LEU A 88 -5.67 3.09 -4.69
N GLN A 89 -4.50 2.46 -4.68
CA GLN A 89 -4.39 1.02 -4.43
C GLN A 89 -4.66 0.63 -2.98
N GLN A 90 -4.39 1.52 -2.02
CA GLN A 90 -4.55 1.28 -0.60
C GLN A 90 -5.88 1.81 -0.03
N ALA A 91 -6.43 2.87 -0.61
CA ALA A 91 -7.69 3.51 -0.17
C ALA A 91 -8.92 2.75 -0.66
N ARG A 92 -9.23 1.67 0.02
CA ARG A 92 -10.32 0.77 -0.36
C ARG A 92 -11.48 0.84 0.63
#